data_3b68086526153e422fe3c7db3fc8d2fe
#
_entry.id   3b68086526153e422fe3c7db3fc8d2fe
#
_cell.length_a   1.000
_cell.length_b   1.000
_cell.length_c   1.000
_cell.angle_alpha   90.00
_cell.angle_beta   90.00
_cell.angle_gamma   90.00
#
_symmetry.space_group_name_H-M   'P 1'
#
loop_
_entity.id
_entity.type
_entity.pdbx_description
1 polymer ?
#
loop_
_entity_poly.entity_id
_entity_poly.type
_entity_poly.pdbx_seq_one_letter_code
_entity_poly.pdbx_strand_id
1 'polypeptide(L)'
;MDWTLFQYLNDLLIGHPLLADELEDFSVWSIPLLAVATLGLWFLGRPGAPSRWKLATASALASAGVALFINQVISNIWARERPTVAHPTEAHLFFVAPSGDPSFPSDHAGAAFAIAFAVVFLSRKAGVGFLVAAAAIALDRVLIGLHYPGDIAAGALVGLASAGLIHGFCQRPLRATVALVSRVTDPLVRPIWRLLDKSRAGAARRT
;
A
#
# COMPACT_ATOMS: atom_id res chain seq x y z
N MET A 1 8.82 1.58 25.80
CA MET A 1 8.87 2.56 24.69
C MET A 1 7.71 2.38 23.71
N ASP A 2 7.46 1.17 23.20
CA ASP A 2 6.39 0.91 22.20
C ASP A 2 5.00 1.27 22.75
N TRP A 3 4.68 0.82 23.96
CA TRP A 3 3.44 1.15 24.67
C TRP A 3 3.28 2.66 24.94
N THR A 4 4.30 3.32 25.45
CA THR A 4 4.25 4.76 25.75
C THR A 4 4.00 5.61 24.51
N LEU A 5 4.66 5.25 23.38
CA LEU A 5 4.44 5.94 22.11
C LEU A 5 3.04 5.65 21.55
N PHE A 6 2.56 4.41 21.71
CA PHE A 6 1.19 4.05 21.34
C PHE A 6 0.18 4.90 22.10
N GLN A 7 0.26 4.93 23.45
CA GLN A 7 -0.65 5.73 24.28
C GLN A 7 -0.68 7.19 23.83
N TYR A 8 0.50 7.81 23.69
CA TYR A 8 0.59 9.20 23.26
C TYR A 8 -0.14 9.46 21.93
N LEU A 9 0.01 8.58 20.95
CA LEU A 9 -0.62 8.73 19.65
C LEU A 9 -2.13 8.40 19.69
N ASN A 10 -2.52 7.35 20.39
CA ASN A 10 -3.91 6.92 20.50
C ASN A 10 -4.76 7.93 21.31
N ASP A 11 -4.19 8.52 22.35
CA ASP A 11 -4.84 9.52 23.19
C ASP A 11 -5.12 10.84 22.44
N LEU A 12 -4.44 11.11 21.32
CA LEU A 12 -4.71 12.30 20.49
C LEU A 12 -6.15 12.33 19.94
N LEU A 13 -6.81 11.17 19.84
CA LEU A 13 -8.20 11.09 19.38
C LEU A 13 -9.23 11.27 20.49
N ILE A 14 -8.80 11.24 21.77
CA ILE A 14 -9.70 11.46 22.91
C ILE A 14 -10.26 12.89 22.84
N GLY A 15 -11.58 13.00 22.88
CA GLY A 15 -12.26 14.31 22.78
C GLY A 15 -12.40 14.87 21.34
N HIS A 16 -11.96 14.11 20.32
CA HIS A 16 -12.09 14.48 18.91
C HIS A 16 -12.92 13.47 18.11
N PRO A 17 -14.22 13.26 18.40
CA PRO A 17 -15.03 12.21 17.79
C PRO A 17 -15.10 12.33 16.27
N LEU A 18 -15.25 13.55 15.73
CA LEU A 18 -15.28 13.75 14.28
C LEU A 18 -13.99 13.29 13.57
N LEU A 19 -12.83 13.51 14.21
CA LEU A 19 -11.56 13.03 13.66
C LEU A 19 -11.45 11.51 13.74
N ALA A 20 -11.98 10.90 14.80
CA ALA A 20 -12.02 9.45 14.94
C ALA A 20 -12.89 8.81 13.84
N ASP A 21 -14.07 9.37 13.56
CA ASP A 21 -14.97 8.91 12.51
C ASP A 21 -14.32 9.01 11.11
N GLU A 22 -13.65 10.12 10.80
CA GLU A 22 -12.91 10.30 9.53
C GLU A 22 -11.74 9.31 9.39
N LEU A 23 -11.05 9.00 10.48
CA LEU A 23 -9.98 8.00 10.46
C LEU A 23 -10.53 6.57 10.34
N GLU A 24 -11.70 6.28 10.91
CA GLU A 24 -12.39 5.01 10.69
C GLU A 24 -12.72 4.82 9.21
N ASP A 25 -13.32 5.82 8.56
CA ASP A 25 -13.61 5.80 7.13
C ASP A 25 -12.33 5.67 6.30
N PHE A 26 -11.28 6.44 6.62
CA PHE A 26 -9.99 6.32 5.98
C PHE A 26 -9.40 4.90 6.14
N SER A 27 -9.54 4.32 7.30
CA SER A 27 -9.10 2.97 7.62
C SER A 27 -9.72 1.91 6.68
N VAL A 28 -11.03 2.03 6.43
CA VAL A 28 -11.79 1.12 5.54
C VAL A 28 -11.35 1.28 4.08
N TRP A 29 -11.21 2.53 3.62
CA TRP A 29 -10.99 2.83 2.21
C TRP A 29 -9.52 2.91 1.78
N SER A 30 -8.59 3.06 2.71
CA SER A 30 -7.18 3.33 2.40
C SER A 30 -6.52 2.26 1.53
N ILE A 31 -6.67 0.96 1.87
CA ILE A 31 -6.10 -0.13 1.07
C ILE A 31 -6.82 -0.31 -0.27
N PRO A 32 -8.17 -0.32 -0.35
CA PRO A 32 -8.87 -0.29 -1.64
C PRO A 32 -8.41 0.86 -2.55
N LEU A 33 -8.30 2.08 -2.04
CA LEU A 33 -7.85 3.25 -2.81
C LEU A 33 -6.39 3.10 -3.26
N LEU A 34 -5.50 2.61 -2.40
CA LEU A 34 -4.11 2.34 -2.76
C LEU A 34 -4.02 1.27 -3.86
N ALA A 35 -4.85 0.22 -3.79
CA ALA A 35 -4.94 -0.82 -4.81
C ALA A 35 -5.44 -0.23 -6.14
N VAL A 36 -6.49 0.59 -6.13
CA VAL A 36 -7.00 1.28 -7.33
C VAL A 36 -5.94 2.20 -7.92
N ALA A 37 -5.24 2.99 -7.09
CA ALA A 37 -4.13 3.85 -7.55
C ALA A 37 -3.01 3.01 -8.19
N THR A 38 -2.65 1.87 -7.58
CA THR A 38 -1.65 0.94 -8.10
C THR A 38 -2.07 0.35 -9.45
N LEU A 39 -3.32 -0.10 -9.57
CA LEU A 39 -3.89 -0.57 -10.84
C LEU A 39 -3.97 0.55 -11.88
N GLY A 40 -4.25 1.79 -11.44
CA GLY A 40 -4.25 2.98 -12.28
C GLY A 40 -2.91 3.23 -12.98
N LEU A 41 -1.78 2.90 -12.34
CA LEU A 41 -0.47 2.98 -12.98
C LEU A 41 -0.37 2.14 -14.26
N TRP A 42 -1.06 1.01 -14.35
CA TRP A 42 -1.11 0.18 -15.55
C TRP A 42 -1.55 0.97 -16.78
N PHE A 43 -2.56 1.81 -16.60
CA PHE A 43 -3.18 2.58 -17.68
C PHE A 43 -2.36 3.82 -18.08
N LEU A 44 -1.36 4.22 -17.27
CA LEU A 44 -0.37 5.22 -17.67
C LEU A 44 0.65 4.67 -18.68
N GLY A 45 0.69 3.34 -18.86
CA GLY A 45 1.54 2.66 -19.83
C GLY A 45 0.96 2.73 -21.26
N ARG A 46 1.74 3.23 -22.22
CA ARG A 46 1.31 3.23 -23.63
C ARG A 46 1.07 1.81 -24.14
N PRO A 47 -0.03 1.59 -24.86
CA PRO A 47 -0.29 0.29 -25.51
C PRO A 47 0.74 -0.07 -26.57
N GLY A 48 1.15 -1.33 -26.61
CA GLY A 48 2.07 -1.86 -27.62
C GLY A 48 3.55 -1.59 -27.37
N ALA A 49 3.92 -0.95 -26.25
CA ALA A 49 5.31 -0.69 -25.88
C ALA A 49 5.65 -1.22 -24.48
N PRO A 50 6.91 -1.64 -24.22
CA PRO A 50 7.38 -1.90 -22.88
C PRO A 50 7.14 -0.67 -22.00
N SER A 51 6.44 -0.84 -20.89
CA SER A 51 6.07 0.28 -20.03
C SER A 51 6.57 0.07 -18.61
N ARG A 52 7.32 1.05 -18.09
CA ARG A 52 7.71 1.07 -16.67
C ARG A 52 6.50 1.08 -15.74
N TRP A 53 5.38 1.67 -16.16
CA TRP A 53 4.17 1.79 -15.35
C TRP A 53 3.47 0.44 -15.17
N LYS A 54 3.35 -0.34 -16.26
CA LYS A 54 2.82 -1.72 -16.18
C LYS A 54 3.70 -2.61 -15.33
N LEU A 55 5.03 -2.45 -15.48
CA LEU A 55 5.98 -3.17 -14.64
C LEU A 55 5.91 -2.72 -13.18
N ALA A 56 5.69 -1.43 -12.91
CA ALA A 56 5.48 -0.91 -11.55
C ALA A 56 4.24 -1.53 -10.90
N THR A 57 3.11 -1.58 -11.62
CA THR A 57 1.89 -2.27 -11.13
C THR A 57 2.18 -3.73 -10.80
N ALA A 58 2.77 -4.48 -11.73
CA ALA A 58 3.06 -5.90 -11.52
C ALA A 58 4.03 -6.14 -10.36
N SER A 59 5.10 -5.32 -10.26
CA SER A 59 6.06 -5.39 -9.16
C SER A 59 5.41 -5.04 -7.82
N ALA A 60 4.56 -4.01 -7.78
CA ALA A 60 3.88 -3.57 -6.57
C ALA A 60 2.92 -4.66 -6.03
N LEU A 61 2.10 -5.25 -6.90
CA LEU A 61 1.17 -6.32 -6.51
C LEU A 61 1.92 -7.58 -6.06
N ALA A 62 2.98 -7.97 -6.78
CA ALA A 62 3.81 -9.12 -6.39
C ALA A 62 4.51 -8.87 -5.04
N SER A 63 5.03 -7.66 -4.82
CA SER A 63 5.70 -7.29 -3.56
C SER A 63 4.72 -7.29 -2.39
N ALA A 64 3.50 -6.78 -2.58
CA ALA A 64 2.45 -6.82 -1.56
C ALA A 64 2.06 -8.26 -1.21
N GLY A 65 1.89 -9.13 -2.21
CA GLY A 65 1.61 -10.56 -1.99
C GLY A 65 2.71 -11.26 -1.19
N VAL A 66 3.99 -10.99 -1.51
CA VAL A 66 5.13 -11.53 -0.76
C VAL A 66 5.16 -10.98 0.66
N ALA A 67 4.91 -9.68 0.85
CA ALA A 67 4.89 -9.05 2.17
C ALA A 67 3.80 -9.67 3.07
N LEU A 68 2.58 -9.82 2.56
CA LEU A 68 1.48 -10.46 3.29
C LEU A 68 1.78 -11.91 3.63
N PHE A 69 2.39 -12.67 2.70
CA PHE A 69 2.81 -14.04 2.97
C PHE A 69 3.85 -14.11 4.09
N ILE A 70 4.88 -13.23 4.06
CA ILE A 70 5.90 -13.17 5.10
C ILE A 70 5.27 -12.77 6.44
N ASN A 71 4.40 -11.76 6.47
CA ASN A 71 3.69 -11.35 7.67
C ASN A 71 2.87 -12.50 8.27
N GLN A 72 2.14 -13.26 7.44
CA GLN A 72 1.37 -14.42 7.88
C GLN A 72 2.26 -15.50 8.50
N VAL A 73 3.44 -15.75 7.94
CA VAL A 73 4.41 -16.68 8.53
C VAL A 73 4.90 -16.18 9.89
N ILE A 74 5.25 -14.89 9.98
CA ILE A 74 5.74 -14.29 11.23
C ILE A 74 4.65 -14.30 12.30
N SER A 75 3.42 -13.92 11.97
CA SER A 75 2.29 -13.86 12.92
C SER A 75 1.92 -15.24 13.49
N ASN A 76 2.09 -16.31 12.70
CA ASN A 76 1.87 -17.69 13.18
C ASN A 76 2.96 -18.16 14.16
N ILE A 77 4.17 -17.56 14.09
CA ILE A 77 5.30 -17.89 14.99
C ILE A 77 5.27 -16.99 16.22
N TRP A 78 4.88 -15.73 16.04
CA TRP A 78 4.89 -14.70 17.07
C TRP A 78 3.52 -14.00 17.14
N ALA A 79 2.57 -14.62 17.82
CA ALA A 79 1.24 -14.10 18.04
C ALA A 79 1.22 -13.01 19.13
N ARG A 80 1.52 -11.77 18.76
CA ARG A 80 1.43 -10.60 19.66
C ARG A 80 -0.02 -10.17 19.81
N GLU A 81 -0.48 -9.96 21.05
CA GLU A 81 -1.80 -9.38 21.31
C GLU A 81 -1.88 -7.92 20.85
N ARG A 82 -3.06 -7.52 20.39
CA ARG A 82 -3.32 -6.12 20.01
C ARG A 82 -3.35 -5.20 21.23
N PRO A 83 -3.05 -3.89 21.06
CA PRO A 83 -3.05 -2.92 22.18
C PRO A 83 -4.33 -2.98 23.02
N THR A 84 -5.48 -3.02 22.38
CA THR A 84 -6.80 -3.04 23.04
C THR A 84 -7.15 -4.35 23.73
N VAL A 85 -6.47 -5.45 23.38
CA VAL A 85 -6.60 -6.74 24.05
C VAL A 85 -5.67 -6.81 25.26
N ALA A 86 -4.40 -6.37 25.08
CA ALA A 86 -3.40 -6.40 26.13
C ALA A 86 -3.64 -5.33 27.21
N HIS A 87 -4.26 -4.19 26.83
CA HIS A 87 -4.51 -3.03 27.71
C HIS A 87 -5.96 -2.54 27.58
N PRO A 88 -6.97 -3.34 27.97
CA PRO A 88 -8.38 -3.05 27.67
C PRO A 88 -8.95 -1.81 28.39
N THR A 89 -8.29 -1.34 29.45
CA THR A 89 -8.71 -0.15 30.22
C THR A 89 -7.97 1.13 29.85
N GLU A 90 -6.89 1.02 29.08
CA GLU A 90 -5.99 2.14 28.80
C GLU A 90 -5.87 2.44 27.30
N ALA A 91 -6.14 1.44 26.43
CA ALA A 91 -6.13 1.60 24.98
C ALA A 91 -7.54 1.91 24.47
N HIS A 92 -7.65 2.89 23.60
CA HIS A 92 -8.91 3.29 22.98
C HIS A 92 -9.02 2.69 21.57
N LEU A 93 -10.11 1.98 21.33
CA LEU A 93 -10.42 1.41 20.02
C LEU A 93 -11.44 2.29 19.31
N PHE A 94 -11.04 2.90 18.21
CA PHE A 94 -11.87 3.72 17.34
C PHE A 94 -12.27 2.99 16.04
N PHE A 95 -12.25 1.66 16.07
CA PHE A 95 -12.56 0.82 14.91
C PHE A 95 -13.05 -0.56 15.36
N VAL A 96 -13.96 -1.17 14.59
CA VAL A 96 -14.36 -2.57 14.85
C VAL A 96 -13.25 -3.51 14.39
N ALA A 97 -12.39 -3.94 15.33
CA ALA A 97 -11.32 -4.88 15.02
C ALA A 97 -11.85 -6.32 14.88
N PRO A 98 -11.32 -7.10 13.93
CA PRO A 98 -11.53 -8.54 13.91
C PRO A 98 -11.02 -9.17 15.23
N SER A 99 -11.84 -9.98 15.88
CA SER A 99 -11.44 -10.69 17.09
C SER A 99 -10.44 -11.80 16.74
N GLY A 100 -9.30 -11.83 17.45
CA GLY A 100 -8.37 -12.97 17.43
C GLY A 100 -7.18 -12.87 16.47
N ASP A 101 -7.09 -11.84 15.62
CA ASP A 101 -5.93 -11.66 14.74
C ASP A 101 -4.74 -11.08 15.51
N PRO A 102 -3.50 -11.65 15.35
CA PRO A 102 -2.29 -11.09 15.94
C PRO A 102 -2.01 -9.65 15.49
N SER A 103 -1.37 -8.87 16.38
CA SER A 103 -0.98 -7.49 16.08
C SER A 103 0.28 -7.39 15.22
N PHE A 104 1.20 -8.35 15.34
CA PHE A 104 2.54 -8.25 14.75
C PHE A 104 2.79 -9.28 13.64
N PRO A 105 3.38 -8.84 12.52
CA PRO A 105 3.54 -7.47 12.03
C PRO A 105 2.23 -6.91 11.44
N SER A 106 2.14 -5.59 11.23
CA SER A 106 0.96 -5.01 10.60
C SER A 106 0.88 -5.32 9.09
N ASP A 107 -0.18 -6.00 8.66
CA ASP A 107 -0.44 -6.34 7.25
C ASP A 107 -0.69 -5.10 6.39
N HIS A 108 -1.42 -4.12 6.93
CA HIS A 108 -1.67 -2.85 6.24
C HIS A 108 -0.37 -2.11 5.96
N ALA A 109 0.52 -2.01 6.95
CA ALA A 109 1.83 -1.40 6.76
C ALA A 109 2.69 -2.22 5.79
N GLY A 110 2.73 -3.54 5.95
CA GLY A 110 3.49 -4.45 5.08
C GLY A 110 3.11 -4.31 3.61
N ALA A 111 1.82 -4.41 3.31
CA ALA A 111 1.31 -4.29 1.94
C ALA A 111 1.51 -2.87 1.36
N ALA A 112 1.16 -1.82 2.13
CA ALA A 112 1.27 -0.45 1.66
C ALA A 112 2.72 -0.04 1.37
N PHE A 113 3.66 -0.37 2.26
CA PHE A 113 5.09 -0.09 2.04
C PHE A 113 5.70 -0.97 0.94
N ALA A 114 5.28 -2.23 0.78
CA ALA A 114 5.71 -3.06 -0.34
C ALA A 114 5.32 -2.46 -1.69
N ILE A 115 4.08 -2.00 -1.82
CA ILE A 115 3.60 -1.27 -3.00
C ILE A 115 4.43 -0.01 -3.23
N ALA A 116 4.59 0.81 -2.19
CA ALA A 116 5.27 2.10 -2.29
C ALA A 116 6.73 1.94 -2.73
N PHE A 117 7.50 1.05 -2.10
CA PHE A 117 8.90 0.80 -2.45
C PHE A 117 9.04 0.19 -3.85
N ALA A 118 8.16 -0.73 -4.26
CA ALA A 118 8.18 -1.26 -5.62
C ALA A 118 7.97 -0.16 -6.67
N VAL A 119 7.09 0.81 -6.40
CA VAL A 119 6.90 1.98 -7.27
C VAL A 119 8.13 2.91 -7.24
N VAL A 120 8.74 3.15 -6.06
CA VAL A 120 9.97 3.97 -5.92
C VAL A 120 11.10 3.43 -6.79
N PHE A 121 11.32 2.11 -6.81
CA PHE A 121 12.39 1.48 -7.60
C PHE A 121 12.24 1.70 -9.11
N LEU A 122 11.03 1.96 -9.59
CA LEU A 122 10.73 2.18 -11.01
C LEU A 122 10.43 3.64 -11.37
N SER A 123 9.97 4.43 -10.40
CA SER A 123 9.67 5.85 -10.54
C SER A 123 9.73 6.58 -9.21
N ARG A 124 10.83 7.26 -8.90
CA ARG A 124 11.00 8.00 -7.65
C ARG A 124 9.89 9.03 -7.41
N LYS A 125 9.50 9.78 -8.45
CA LYS A 125 8.47 10.83 -8.32
C LYS A 125 7.11 10.25 -7.91
N ALA A 126 6.64 9.20 -8.58
CA ALA A 126 5.40 8.55 -8.21
C ALA A 126 5.53 7.83 -6.85
N GLY A 127 6.66 7.17 -6.62
CA GLY A 127 6.93 6.42 -5.40
C GLY A 127 6.90 7.26 -4.13
N VAL A 128 7.31 8.54 -4.17
CA VAL A 128 7.17 9.46 -3.02
C VAL A 128 5.70 9.61 -2.62
N GLY A 129 4.78 9.80 -3.60
CA GLY A 129 3.35 9.88 -3.31
C GLY A 129 2.81 8.59 -2.66
N PHE A 130 3.25 7.43 -3.16
CA PHE A 130 2.89 6.12 -2.57
C PHE A 130 3.49 5.93 -1.17
N LEU A 131 4.72 6.42 -0.91
CA LEU A 131 5.32 6.38 0.43
C LEU A 131 4.56 7.25 1.43
N VAL A 132 4.13 8.44 1.02
CA VAL A 132 3.29 9.32 1.86
C VAL A 132 1.97 8.63 2.19
N ALA A 133 1.32 8.02 1.19
CA ALA A 133 0.09 7.26 1.41
C ALA A 133 0.33 6.06 2.35
N ALA A 134 1.41 5.28 2.15
CA ALA A 134 1.75 4.17 3.03
C ALA A 134 2.02 4.61 4.47
N ALA A 135 2.72 5.73 4.67
CA ALA A 135 2.97 6.29 5.99
C ALA A 135 1.66 6.76 6.67
N ALA A 136 0.74 7.39 5.92
CA ALA A 136 -0.57 7.78 6.44
C ALA A 136 -1.40 6.56 6.85
N ILE A 137 -1.46 5.52 6.01
CA ILE A 137 -2.14 4.25 6.32
C ILE A 137 -1.55 3.60 7.58
N ALA A 138 -0.23 3.58 7.69
CA ALA A 138 0.47 2.99 8.81
C ALA A 138 0.22 3.76 10.12
N LEU A 139 0.26 5.08 10.09
CA LEU A 139 -0.01 5.93 11.26
C LEU A 139 -1.45 5.78 11.72
N ASP A 140 -2.40 5.75 10.81
CA ASP A 140 -3.82 5.50 11.09
C ASP A 140 -4.02 4.25 11.96
N ARG A 141 -3.33 3.12 11.64
CA ARG A 141 -3.45 1.89 12.44
C ARG A 141 -3.07 2.04 13.91
N VAL A 142 -2.14 2.95 14.22
CA VAL A 142 -1.75 3.25 15.60
C VAL A 142 -2.78 4.17 16.25
N LEU A 143 -3.19 5.23 15.55
CA LEU A 143 -4.15 6.21 16.06
C LEU A 143 -5.47 5.57 16.45
N ILE A 144 -6.02 4.68 15.61
CA ILE A 144 -7.31 4.01 15.87
C ILE A 144 -7.21 2.82 16.84
N GLY A 145 -6.01 2.49 17.35
CA GLY A 145 -5.85 1.49 18.42
C GLY A 145 -5.59 0.07 17.98
N LEU A 146 -5.31 -0.18 16.69
CA LEU A 146 -5.17 -1.54 16.15
C LEU A 146 -3.78 -2.14 16.27
N HIS A 147 -2.73 -1.33 16.21
CA HIS A 147 -1.34 -1.77 16.17
C HIS A 147 -0.42 -0.90 17.00
N TYR A 148 0.64 -1.50 17.54
CA TYR A 148 1.74 -0.75 18.14
C TYR A 148 2.62 -0.11 17.05
N PRO A 149 3.36 0.98 17.35
CA PRO A 149 4.35 1.54 16.43
C PRO A 149 5.39 0.53 15.95
N GLY A 150 5.80 -0.41 16.81
CA GLY A 150 6.72 -1.50 16.46
C GLY A 150 6.18 -2.46 15.40
N ASP A 151 4.85 -2.71 15.40
CA ASP A 151 4.20 -3.56 14.39
C ASP A 151 4.23 -2.91 13.01
N ILE A 152 4.06 -1.57 13.01
CA ILE A 152 4.14 -0.75 11.78
C ILE A 152 5.57 -0.74 11.23
N ALA A 153 6.57 -0.53 12.10
CA ALA A 153 7.97 -0.54 11.69
C ALA A 153 8.38 -1.90 11.11
N ALA A 154 7.97 -3.00 11.75
CA ALA A 154 8.21 -4.35 11.25
C ALA A 154 7.54 -4.58 9.90
N GLY A 155 6.25 -4.20 9.76
CA GLY A 155 5.52 -4.29 8.49
C GLY A 155 6.22 -3.50 7.38
N ALA A 156 6.67 -2.28 7.66
CA ALA A 156 7.41 -1.45 6.70
C ALA A 156 8.73 -2.10 6.25
N LEU A 157 9.47 -2.72 7.17
CA LEU A 157 10.70 -3.46 6.87
C LEU A 157 10.42 -4.70 6.01
N VAL A 158 9.36 -5.46 6.33
CA VAL A 158 8.92 -6.59 5.50
C VAL A 158 8.52 -6.10 4.11
N GLY A 159 7.80 -4.98 4.02
CA GLY A 159 7.42 -4.36 2.74
C GLY A 159 8.63 -3.96 1.90
N LEU A 160 9.63 -3.31 2.51
CA LEU A 160 10.88 -2.94 1.84
C LEU A 160 11.66 -4.18 1.36
N ALA A 161 11.81 -5.20 2.21
CA ALA A 161 12.50 -6.43 1.87
C ALA A 161 11.81 -7.15 0.71
N SER A 162 10.47 -7.26 0.75
CA SER A 162 9.66 -7.87 -0.31
C SER A 162 9.80 -7.14 -1.64
N ALA A 163 9.74 -5.80 -1.63
CA ALA A 163 9.95 -4.99 -2.82
C ALA A 163 11.38 -5.14 -3.37
N GLY A 164 12.39 -5.20 -2.49
CA GLY A 164 13.79 -5.45 -2.84
C GLY A 164 14.00 -6.82 -3.50
N LEU A 165 13.40 -7.88 -2.94
CA LEU A 165 13.44 -9.23 -3.49
C LEU A 165 12.81 -9.28 -4.90
N ILE A 166 11.62 -8.72 -5.06
CA ILE A 166 10.93 -8.67 -6.35
C ILE A 166 11.72 -7.86 -7.38
N HIS A 167 12.27 -6.71 -6.96
CA HIS A 167 13.07 -5.87 -7.84
C HIS A 167 14.38 -6.55 -8.26
N GLY A 168 15.08 -7.22 -7.35
CA GLY A 168 16.36 -7.86 -7.61
C GLY A 168 16.25 -9.15 -8.44
N PHE A 169 15.25 -9.98 -8.17
CA PHE A 169 15.22 -11.35 -8.68
C PHE A 169 14.06 -11.66 -9.65
N CYS A 170 12.94 -10.93 -9.58
CA CYS A 170 11.73 -11.27 -10.31
C CYS A 170 11.43 -10.38 -11.53
N GLN A 171 12.32 -9.45 -11.91
CA GLN A 171 12.04 -8.53 -13.02
C GLN A 171 11.86 -9.24 -14.38
N ARG A 172 12.63 -10.30 -14.64
CA ARG A 172 12.51 -11.06 -15.91
C ARG A 172 11.14 -11.75 -16.04
N PRO A 173 10.70 -12.59 -15.08
CA PRO A 173 9.37 -13.22 -15.16
C PRO A 173 8.26 -12.17 -15.13
N LEU A 174 8.36 -11.09 -14.35
CA LEU A 174 7.35 -10.04 -14.34
C LEU A 174 7.21 -9.34 -15.69
N ARG A 175 8.30 -9.08 -16.41
CA ARG A 175 8.23 -8.53 -17.78
C ARG A 175 7.50 -9.48 -18.74
N ALA A 176 7.71 -10.79 -18.62
CA ALA A 176 6.98 -11.78 -19.41
C ALA A 176 5.48 -11.77 -19.09
N THR A 177 5.12 -11.74 -17.81
CA THR A 177 3.73 -11.62 -17.35
C THR A 177 3.09 -10.32 -17.85
N VAL A 178 3.77 -9.19 -17.71
CA VAL A 178 3.31 -7.89 -18.23
C VAL A 178 3.07 -7.95 -19.74
N ALA A 179 3.97 -8.57 -20.50
CA ALA A 179 3.81 -8.73 -21.95
C ALA A 179 2.58 -9.58 -22.30
N LEU A 180 2.34 -10.66 -21.55
CA LEU A 180 1.18 -11.52 -21.75
C LEU A 180 -0.13 -10.78 -21.45
N VAL A 181 -0.24 -10.15 -20.28
CA VAL A 181 -1.44 -9.38 -19.85
C VAL A 181 -1.68 -8.20 -20.81
N SER A 182 -0.63 -7.55 -21.28
CA SER A 182 -0.73 -6.44 -22.24
C SER A 182 -1.37 -6.86 -23.57
N ARG A 183 -1.24 -8.13 -23.99
CA ARG A 183 -1.90 -8.61 -25.23
C ARG A 183 -3.43 -8.50 -25.16
N VAL A 184 -3.98 -8.66 -23.94
CA VAL A 184 -5.43 -8.57 -23.68
C VAL A 184 -5.84 -7.13 -23.35
N THR A 185 -5.07 -6.43 -22.53
CA THR A 185 -5.47 -5.10 -22.02
C THR A 185 -5.18 -3.97 -23.00
N ASP A 186 -4.11 -4.06 -23.83
CA ASP A 186 -3.74 -2.98 -24.74
C ASP A 186 -4.80 -2.69 -25.82
N PRO A 187 -5.46 -3.69 -26.45
CA PRO A 187 -6.55 -3.42 -27.38
C PRO A 187 -7.68 -2.60 -26.77
N LEU A 188 -8.02 -2.84 -25.50
CA LEU A 188 -9.09 -2.14 -24.78
C LEU A 188 -8.75 -0.68 -24.49
N VAL A 189 -7.47 -0.37 -24.28
CA VAL A 189 -6.99 0.98 -23.89
C VAL A 189 -6.59 1.83 -25.11
N ARG A 190 -6.26 1.20 -26.24
CA ARG A 190 -5.85 1.88 -27.50
C ARG A 190 -6.78 3.00 -27.95
N PRO A 191 -8.11 2.87 -27.95
CA PRO A 191 -8.99 3.94 -28.38
C PRO A 191 -8.82 5.21 -27.56
N ILE A 192 -8.68 5.09 -26.25
CA ILE A 192 -8.48 6.20 -25.31
C ILE A 192 -7.16 6.93 -25.63
N TRP A 193 -6.07 6.18 -25.81
CA TRP A 193 -4.77 6.75 -26.14
C TRP A 193 -4.77 7.46 -27.49
N ARG A 194 -5.48 6.95 -28.50
CA ARG A 194 -5.65 7.61 -29.80
C ARG A 194 -6.37 8.96 -29.67
N LEU A 195 -7.38 9.07 -28.81
CA LEU A 195 -8.08 10.32 -28.53
C LEU A 195 -7.15 11.32 -27.84
N LEU A 196 -6.39 10.91 -26.84
CA LEU A 196 -5.43 11.75 -26.13
C LEU A 196 -4.32 12.27 -27.07
N ASP A 197 -3.79 11.43 -27.96
CA ASP A 197 -2.75 11.83 -28.93
C ASP A 197 -3.30 12.86 -29.95
N LYS A 198 -4.56 12.70 -30.40
CA LYS A 198 -5.22 13.67 -31.30
C LYS A 198 -5.42 15.03 -30.61
N SER A 199 -5.85 15.05 -29.34
CA SER A 199 -6.05 16.28 -28.59
C SER A 199 -4.72 17.05 -28.38
N ARG A 200 -3.64 16.34 -28.09
CA ARG A 200 -2.29 16.93 -27.96
C ARG A 200 -1.76 17.49 -29.27
N ALA A 201 -1.96 16.78 -30.37
CA ALA A 201 -1.55 17.26 -31.71
C ALA A 201 -2.35 18.49 -32.14
N GLY A 202 -3.62 18.57 -31.78
CA GLY A 202 -4.47 19.75 -32.05
C GLY A 202 -4.07 20.97 -31.23
N ALA A 203 -3.66 20.79 -29.97
CA ALA A 203 -3.17 21.87 -29.11
C ALA A 203 -1.82 22.44 -29.61
N ALA A 204 -0.90 21.55 -30.02
CA ALA A 204 0.41 21.96 -30.54
C ALA A 204 0.37 22.71 -31.91
N ARG A 205 -0.75 22.63 -32.64
CA ARG A 205 -0.95 23.38 -33.90
C ARG A 205 -1.55 24.79 -33.69
N ARG A 206 -1.97 25.11 -32.46
CA ARG A 206 -2.61 26.40 -32.12
C ARG A 206 -1.67 27.35 -31.37
N THR A 207 -0.46 26.90 -31.02
CA THR A 207 0.65 27.71 -30.47
C THR A 207 1.70 27.96 -31.55
#